data_530448dca64e97adeac551315ac64bb3
#
_entry.id   530448dca64e97adeac551315ac64bb3
#
_cell.length_a   1.000
_cell.length_b   1.000
_cell.length_c   1.000
_cell.angle_alpha   90.00
_cell.angle_beta   90.00
_cell.angle_gamma   90.00
#
_symmetry.space_group_name_H-M   'P 1'
#
loop_
_entity.id
_entity.type
_entity.pdbx_description
1 polymer ?
#
loop_
_entity_poly.entity_id
_entity_poly.type
_entity_poly.pdbx_seq_one_letter_code
_entity_poly.pdbx_strand_id
1 'polypeptide(L)'
;LPQLLYHIQWKFRDELRPRFGVMRCREFFMKDAYSFDFNDEDALHSYNKFYLSYLRTFNRLQLSAIPMTADTGPIGGNLSHEFIIIAETGESKIYTDKRIFNVDFRNTDVDHKSLNELRNKFETFYAATDEKFNAANFDKNVSKQYKLVTKGIEVGHIFYFGDKYSKPMNA
;
A
#
# COMPACT_ATOMS: atom_id res chain seq x y z
N LEU A 1 -24.71 -5.12 0.57
CA LEU A 1 -23.32 -5.36 0.25
C LEU A 1 -23.17 -5.69 -1.24
N PRO A 2 -22.01 -5.41 -1.89
CA PRO A 2 -20.86 -4.77 -1.28
C PRO A 2 -21.11 -3.29 -0.96
N GLN A 3 -20.36 -2.73 -0.02
CA GLN A 3 -20.41 -1.30 0.31
C GLN A 3 -19.01 -0.73 0.47
N LEU A 4 -18.76 0.40 -0.22
CA LEU A 4 -17.51 1.13 -0.13
C LEU A 4 -17.79 2.49 0.53
N LEU A 5 -17.19 2.73 1.66
CA LEU A 5 -17.34 3.95 2.42
C LEU A 5 -16.00 4.67 2.51
N TYR A 6 -16.02 5.99 2.50
CA TYR A 6 -14.82 6.78 2.75
C TYR A 6 -15.14 7.99 3.61
N HIS A 7 -14.11 8.56 4.19
CA HIS A 7 -14.21 9.62 5.15
C HIS A 7 -12.95 10.50 5.09
N ILE A 8 -13.13 11.79 5.09
CA ILE A 8 -12.03 12.76 5.05
C ILE A 8 -12.19 13.68 6.25
N GLN A 9 -11.28 13.58 7.21
CA GLN A 9 -11.39 14.36 8.44
C GLN A 9 -10.06 14.52 9.17
N TRP A 10 -10.08 15.36 10.19
CA TRP A 10 -9.02 15.49 11.16
C TRP A 10 -8.85 14.22 11.99
N LYS A 11 -7.59 13.82 12.18
CA LYS A 11 -7.19 12.73 13.07
C LYS A 11 -6.27 13.28 14.14
N PHE A 12 -6.39 12.71 15.32
CA PHE A 12 -5.56 13.03 16.47
C PHE A 12 -4.88 11.76 16.94
N ARG A 13 -3.55 11.82 17.09
CA ARG A 13 -2.75 10.69 17.58
C ARG A 13 -1.77 11.18 18.62
N ASP A 14 -1.55 10.39 19.65
CA ASP A 14 -0.51 10.66 20.66
C ASP A 14 0.88 10.28 20.10
N GLU A 15 1.33 11.07 19.10
CA GLU A 15 2.63 10.89 18.48
C GLU A 15 3.74 11.31 19.46
N LEU A 16 4.55 10.35 19.87
CA LEU A 16 5.61 10.56 20.85
C LEU A 16 6.76 11.41 20.29
N ARG A 17 6.98 11.39 18.98
CA ARG A 17 8.10 12.08 18.32
C ARG A 17 7.64 12.85 17.08
N PRO A 18 6.86 13.94 17.24
CA PRO A 18 6.52 14.81 16.12
C PRO A 18 7.78 15.33 15.44
N ARG A 19 7.83 15.27 14.11
CA ARG A 19 8.99 15.69 13.33
C ARG A 19 8.63 15.91 11.86
N PHE A 20 9.54 16.48 11.09
CA PHE A 20 9.38 16.78 9.67
C PHE A 20 8.18 17.68 9.34
N GLY A 21 7.91 18.66 10.20
CA GLY A 21 6.82 19.62 10.01
C GLY A 21 5.46 18.91 9.98
N VAL A 22 4.74 19.05 8.87
CA VAL A 22 3.39 18.48 8.70
C VAL A 22 3.36 16.97 8.41
N MET A 23 4.51 16.34 8.21
CA MET A 23 4.56 14.94 7.80
C MET A 23 4.32 13.96 8.95
N ARG A 24 4.76 14.31 10.16
CA ARG A 24 4.53 13.50 11.36
C ARG A 24 4.17 14.40 12.53
N CYS A 25 2.88 14.62 12.71
CA CYS A 25 2.32 15.48 13.73
C CYS A 25 1.20 14.77 14.51
N ARG A 26 0.75 15.40 15.59
CA ARG A 26 -0.32 14.87 16.45
C ARG A 26 -1.71 15.14 15.92
N GLU A 27 -1.83 16.12 15.04
CA GLU A 27 -3.08 16.52 14.39
C GLU A 27 -2.83 16.59 12.88
N PHE A 28 -3.61 15.86 12.08
CA PHE A 28 -3.42 15.80 10.63
C PHE A 28 -4.71 15.41 9.93
N PHE A 29 -4.75 15.69 8.63
CA PHE A 29 -5.88 15.35 7.78
C PHE A 29 -5.64 13.98 7.14
N MET A 30 -6.64 13.11 7.18
CA MET A 30 -6.55 11.79 6.57
C MET A 30 -7.83 11.47 5.79
N LYS A 31 -7.66 10.88 4.61
CA LYS A 31 -8.71 10.13 3.93
C LYS A 31 -8.52 8.66 4.28
N ASP A 32 -9.48 8.08 4.90
CA ASP A 32 -9.62 6.63 5.11
C ASP A 32 -10.84 6.08 4.36
N ALA A 33 -10.77 4.82 3.96
CA ALA A 33 -11.85 4.16 3.25
C ALA A 33 -11.93 2.69 3.67
N TYR A 34 -13.14 2.14 3.59
CA TYR A 34 -13.49 0.81 4.08
C TYR A 34 -14.38 0.11 3.08
N SER A 35 -14.13 -1.17 2.83
CA SER A 35 -15.03 -2.04 2.09
C SER A 35 -15.68 -3.06 3.00
N PHE A 36 -16.93 -3.37 2.70
CA PHE A 36 -17.72 -4.42 3.34
C PHE A 36 -18.26 -5.29 2.21
N ASP A 37 -17.86 -6.54 2.21
CA ASP A 37 -18.08 -7.46 1.12
C ASP A 37 -18.75 -8.76 1.65
N PHE A 38 -19.32 -9.58 0.76
CA PHE A 38 -20.03 -10.81 1.17
C PHE A 38 -19.08 -11.97 1.48
N ASN A 39 -17.93 -11.99 0.84
CA ASN A 39 -16.98 -13.10 0.92
C ASN A 39 -15.56 -12.62 0.62
N ASP A 40 -14.59 -13.50 0.79
CA ASP A 40 -13.16 -13.21 0.59
C ASP A 40 -12.84 -12.82 -0.85
N GLU A 41 -13.50 -13.39 -1.86
CA GLU A 41 -13.25 -13.08 -3.27
C GLU A 41 -13.66 -11.63 -3.57
N ASP A 42 -14.87 -11.23 -3.14
CA ASP A 42 -15.35 -9.86 -3.29
C ASP A 42 -14.48 -8.87 -2.51
N ALA A 43 -14.05 -9.21 -1.29
CA ALA A 43 -13.18 -8.39 -0.47
C ALA A 43 -11.79 -8.20 -1.11
N LEU A 44 -11.22 -9.25 -1.71
CA LEU A 44 -9.97 -9.14 -2.47
C LEU A 44 -10.14 -8.33 -3.75
N HIS A 45 -11.30 -8.42 -4.41
CA HIS A 45 -11.61 -7.55 -5.54
C HIS A 45 -11.67 -6.08 -5.12
N SER A 46 -12.35 -5.77 -4.02
CA SER A 46 -12.38 -4.42 -3.42
C SER A 46 -10.98 -3.94 -3.04
N TYR A 47 -10.14 -4.80 -2.45
CA TYR A 47 -8.74 -4.52 -2.16
C TYR A 47 -7.96 -4.10 -3.43
N ASN A 48 -8.14 -4.83 -4.52
CA ASN A 48 -7.50 -4.53 -5.80
C ASN A 48 -8.04 -3.23 -6.44
N LYS A 49 -9.31 -2.89 -6.22
CA LYS A 49 -9.87 -1.56 -6.59
C LYS A 49 -9.16 -0.43 -5.84
N PHE A 50 -8.96 -0.55 -4.53
CA PHE A 50 -8.19 0.43 -3.76
C PHE A 50 -6.74 0.52 -4.23
N TYR A 51 -6.12 -0.62 -4.51
CA TYR A 51 -4.75 -0.68 -5.02
C TYR A 51 -4.59 0.14 -6.31
N LEU A 52 -5.45 -0.10 -7.32
CA LEU A 52 -5.45 0.67 -8.56
C LEU A 52 -5.82 2.14 -8.34
N SER A 53 -6.81 2.41 -7.48
CA SER A 53 -7.25 3.77 -7.19
C SER A 53 -6.13 4.61 -6.58
N TYR A 54 -5.34 4.05 -5.67
CA TYR A 54 -4.19 4.74 -5.10
C TYR A 54 -3.08 4.98 -6.14
N LEU A 55 -2.74 3.99 -6.96
CA LEU A 55 -1.77 4.18 -8.05
C LEU A 55 -2.18 5.33 -8.96
N ARG A 56 -3.46 5.39 -9.35
CA ARG A 56 -4.00 6.46 -10.19
C ARG A 56 -4.01 7.81 -9.48
N THR A 57 -4.40 7.85 -8.21
CA THR A 57 -4.42 9.08 -7.42
C THR A 57 -3.03 9.67 -7.33
N PHE A 58 -2.04 8.89 -6.95
CA PHE A 58 -0.67 9.37 -6.85
C PHE A 58 -0.09 9.77 -8.21
N ASN A 59 -0.39 9.00 -9.27
CA ASN A 59 0.03 9.39 -10.61
C ASN A 59 -0.58 10.73 -11.06
N ARG A 60 -1.86 11.00 -10.76
CA ARG A 60 -2.50 12.31 -11.04
C ARG A 60 -1.88 13.45 -10.23
N LEU A 61 -1.38 13.17 -9.04
CA LEU A 61 -0.61 14.11 -8.21
C LEU A 61 0.86 14.23 -8.63
N GLN A 62 1.26 13.55 -9.72
CA GLN A 62 2.65 13.48 -10.21
C GLN A 62 3.63 12.86 -9.20
N LEU A 63 3.11 11.98 -8.34
CA LEU A 63 3.89 11.20 -7.39
C LEU A 63 4.09 9.79 -7.93
N SER A 64 5.35 9.40 -8.12
CA SER A 64 5.70 8.03 -8.54
C SER A 64 5.70 7.10 -7.32
N ALA A 65 4.51 6.80 -6.80
CA ALA A 65 4.36 5.90 -5.67
C ALA A 65 4.49 4.44 -6.10
N ILE A 66 5.26 3.68 -5.35
CA ILE A 66 5.48 2.24 -5.55
C ILE A 66 4.70 1.49 -4.48
N PRO A 67 3.87 0.49 -4.86
CA PRO A 67 3.26 -0.41 -3.90
C PRO A 67 4.32 -1.39 -3.38
N MET A 68 4.47 -1.48 -2.07
CA MET A 68 5.41 -2.35 -1.40
C MET A 68 4.70 -3.30 -0.46
N THR A 69 5.09 -4.56 -0.46
CA THR A 69 4.65 -5.51 0.59
C THR A 69 5.07 -4.98 1.95
N ALA A 70 4.11 -4.83 2.84
CA ALA A 70 4.30 -4.23 4.14
C ALA A 70 3.82 -5.13 5.28
N ASP A 71 4.21 -4.81 6.50
CA ASP A 71 3.68 -5.43 7.69
C ASP A 71 2.28 -4.89 8.00
N THR A 72 1.39 -5.77 8.47
CA THR A 72 0.04 -5.37 8.89
C THR A 72 0.02 -4.71 10.26
N GLY A 73 1.10 -4.86 11.03
CA GLY A 73 1.25 -4.30 12.35
C GLY A 73 0.10 -4.64 13.32
N PRO A 74 -0.22 -3.75 14.27
CA PRO A 74 -1.31 -3.96 15.23
C PRO A 74 -2.69 -4.04 14.58
N ILE A 75 -2.87 -3.43 13.41
CA ILE A 75 -4.12 -3.48 12.64
C ILE A 75 -4.44 -4.92 12.27
N GLY A 76 -3.40 -5.70 11.87
CA GLY A 76 -3.52 -7.12 11.53
C GLY A 76 -4.09 -7.35 10.13
N GLY A 77 -4.49 -8.60 9.88
CA GLY A 77 -4.79 -9.10 8.55
C GLY A 77 -3.62 -9.90 7.98
N ASN A 78 -3.72 -10.35 6.74
CA ASN A 78 -2.70 -11.21 6.11
C ASN A 78 -2.14 -10.66 4.81
N LEU A 79 -2.67 -9.54 4.32
CA LEU A 79 -2.20 -8.86 3.12
C LEU A 79 -2.20 -7.35 3.34
N SER A 80 -1.11 -6.69 2.99
CA SER A 80 -0.93 -5.26 3.18
C SER A 80 0.08 -4.71 2.18
N HIS A 81 -0.24 -3.51 1.65
CA HIS A 81 0.69 -2.76 0.79
C HIS A 81 0.77 -1.32 1.23
N GLU A 82 1.99 -0.84 1.41
CA GLU A 82 2.30 0.58 1.53
C GLU A 82 2.61 1.17 0.15
N PHE A 83 2.12 2.37 -0.10
CA PHE A 83 2.49 3.15 -1.28
C PHE A 83 3.55 4.16 -0.88
N ILE A 84 4.76 3.98 -1.42
CA ILE A 84 5.93 4.75 -1.01
C ILE A 84 6.48 5.55 -2.18
N ILE A 85 6.73 6.83 -1.97
CA ILE A 85 7.50 7.68 -2.88
C ILE A 85 8.97 7.71 -2.44
N ILE A 86 9.88 7.71 -3.41
CA ILE A 86 11.31 7.84 -3.10
C ILE A 86 11.60 9.26 -2.67
N ALA A 87 12.25 9.40 -1.52
CA ALA A 87 12.69 10.68 -0.98
C ALA A 87 13.92 10.47 -0.08
N GLU A 88 14.98 11.23 -0.29
CA GLU A 88 16.18 11.15 0.55
C GLU A 88 15.90 11.49 2.01
N THR A 89 14.93 12.37 2.24
CA THR A 89 14.45 12.77 3.57
C THR A 89 13.45 11.78 4.17
N GLY A 90 13.14 10.68 3.47
CA GLY A 90 12.19 9.67 3.92
C GLY A 90 12.66 8.95 5.19
N GLU A 91 11.70 8.49 5.98
CA GLU A 91 11.95 7.73 7.20
C GLU A 91 12.11 6.24 6.95
N SER A 92 11.36 5.71 6.00
CA SER A 92 11.32 4.28 5.72
C SER A 92 12.46 3.88 4.78
N LYS A 93 13.24 2.89 5.18
CA LYS A 93 14.20 2.25 4.27
C LYS A 93 13.46 1.24 3.41
N ILE A 94 13.76 1.25 2.12
CA ILE A 94 13.08 0.40 1.15
C ILE A 94 14.07 -0.34 0.24
N TYR A 95 13.64 -1.50 -0.23
CA TYR A 95 14.39 -2.40 -1.09
C TYR A 95 13.53 -2.78 -2.28
N THR A 96 13.93 -2.42 -3.47
CA THR A 96 13.11 -2.67 -4.66
C THR A 96 13.91 -2.96 -5.91
N ASP A 97 13.23 -3.62 -6.85
CA ASP A 97 13.66 -3.75 -8.23
C ASP A 97 13.26 -2.49 -9.01
N LYS A 98 14.23 -1.78 -9.59
CA LYS A 98 13.96 -0.53 -10.35
C LYS A 98 12.96 -0.72 -11.50
N ARG A 99 12.80 -1.93 -12.02
CA ARG A 99 11.89 -2.19 -13.14
C ARG A 99 10.41 -2.01 -12.76
N ILE A 100 10.08 -2.02 -11.46
CA ILE A 100 8.73 -1.78 -10.96
C ILE A 100 8.16 -0.42 -11.42
N PHE A 101 9.02 0.59 -11.62
CA PHE A 101 8.61 1.91 -12.10
C PHE A 101 8.06 1.93 -13.53
N ASN A 102 8.35 0.87 -14.31
CA ASN A 102 7.91 0.75 -15.68
C ASN A 102 6.59 -0.01 -15.85
N VAL A 103 5.96 -0.42 -14.75
CA VAL A 103 4.67 -1.12 -14.80
C VAL A 103 3.58 -0.13 -15.21
N ASP A 104 2.97 -0.37 -16.36
CA ASP A 104 1.84 0.45 -16.81
C ASP A 104 0.53 -0.07 -16.19
N PHE A 105 -0.20 0.85 -15.55
CA PHE A 105 -1.48 0.61 -14.89
C PHE A 105 -2.57 1.61 -15.34
N ARG A 106 -2.21 2.60 -16.16
CA ARG A 106 -3.07 3.76 -16.46
C ARG A 106 -4.37 3.37 -17.16
N ASN A 107 -4.30 2.38 -18.05
CA ASN A 107 -5.43 1.91 -18.84
C ASN A 107 -6.12 0.67 -18.26
N THR A 108 -5.79 0.26 -17.02
CA THR A 108 -6.45 -0.87 -16.37
C THR A 108 -7.88 -0.52 -16.01
N ASP A 109 -8.86 -1.35 -16.35
CA ASP A 109 -10.26 -1.14 -15.96
C ASP A 109 -10.43 -1.42 -14.46
N VAL A 110 -11.02 -0.47 -13.73
CA VAL A 110 -11.25 -0.58 -12.28
C VAL A 110 -12.32 -1.61 -11.91
N ASP A 111 -13.22 -1.90 -12.82
CA ASP A 111 -14.30 -2.87 -12.61
C ASP A 111 -14.00 -4.24 -13.24
N HIS A 112 -12.82 -4.38 -13.84
CA HIS A 112 -12.43 -5.63 -14.47
C HIS A 112 -12.21 -6.75 -13.44
N LYS A 113 -12.73 -7.94 -13.74
CA LYS A 113 -12.61 -9.11 -12.86
C LYS A 113 -11.16 -9.56 -12.63
N SER A 114 -10.23 -9.22 -13.54
CA SER A 114 -8.80 -9.55 -13.45
C SER A 114 -7.94 -8.45 -12.83
N LEU A 115 -8.49 -7.60 -11.96
CA LEU A 115 -7.70 -6.60 -11.23
C LEU A 115 -6.55 -7.21 -10.40
N ASN A 116 -6.69 -8.47 -9.98
CA ASN A 116 -5.61 -9.22 -9.36
C ASN A 116 -4.40 -9.39 -10.29
N GLU A 117 -4.57 -9.44 -11.61
CA GLU A 117 -3.48 -9.50 -12.57
C GLU A 117 -2.58 -8.26 -12.49
N LEU A 118 -3.17 -7.07 -12.29
CA LEU A 118 -2.38 -5.86 -12.11
C LEU A 118 -1.53 -5.96 -10.83
N ARG A 119 -2.11 -6.35 -9.70
CA ARG A 119 -1.36 -6.53 -8.45
C ARG A 119 -0.26 -7.58 -8.64
N ASN A 120 -0.59 -8.73 -9.20
CA ASN A 120 0.38 -9.79 -9.48
C ASN A 120 1.51 -9.30 -10.39
N LYS A 121 1.23 -8.43 -11.37
CA LYS A 121 2.25 -7.83 -12.22
C LYS A 121 3.24 -6.96 -11.43
N PHE A 122 2.76 -6.18 -10.46
CA PHE A 122 3.65 -5.46 -9.54
C PHE A 122 4.42 -6.42 -8.64
N GLU A 123 3.78 -7.45 -8.11
CA GLU A 123 4.38 -8.46 -7.23
C GLU A 123 5.44 -9.35 -7.92
N THR A 124 5.54 -9.34 -9.27
CA THR A 124 6.67 -9.97 -9.96
C THR A 124 8.00 -9.26 -9.68
N PHE A 125 7.94 -8.00 -9.25
CA PHE A 125 9.12 -7.24 -8.87
C PHE A 125 9.25 -7.22 -7.35
N TYR A 126 10.46 -7.47 -6.86
CA TYR A 126 10.70 -7.36 -5.43
C TYR A 126 10.54 -5.91 -4.98
N ALA A 127 9.66 -5.68 -4.02
CA ALA A 127 9.46 -4.39 -3.38
C ALA A 127 9.01 -4.62 -1.93
N ALA A 128 9.83 -4.21 -0.96
CA ALA A 128 9.58 -4.43 0.45
C ALA A 128 10.07 -3.28 1.31
N THR A 129 9.33 -3.01 2.39
CA THR A 129 9.78 -2.16 3.49
C THR A 129 10.85 -2.89 4.33
N ASP A 130 11.53 -2.17 5.21
CA ASP A 130 12.60 -2.74 6.04
C ASP A 130 12.11 -3.92 6.89
N GLU A 131 10.87 -3.86 7.39
CA GLU A 131 10.24 -4.91 8.20
C GLU A 131 9.99 -6.21 7.45
N LYS A 132 9.74 -6.11 6.14
CA LYS A 132 9.50 -7.26 5.26
C LYS A 132 10.71 -7.64 4.41
N PHE A 133 11.83 -6.96 4.58
CA PHE A 133 13.03 -7.22 3.80
C PHE A 133 13.58 -8.63 4.06
N ASN A 134 13.83 -9.35 2.98
CA ASN A 134 14.50 -10.64 3.01
C ASN A 134 15.69 -10.61 2.03
N ALA A 135 16.91 -10.59 2.57
CA ALA A 135 18.14 -10.47 1.79
C ALA A 135 18.30 -11.61 0.79
N ALA A 136 18.04 -12.85 1.19
CA ALA A 136 18.19 -14.02 0.32
C ALA A 136 17.24 -13.94 -0.88
N ASN A 137 15.98 -13.55 -0.66
CA ASN A 137 15.00 -13.36 -1.73
C ASN A 137 15.35 -12.18 -2.62
N PHE A 138 15.81 -11.07 -2.05
CA PHE A 138 16.23 -9.90 -2.80
C PHE A 138 17.44 -10.22 -3.69
N ASP A 139 18.42 -10.93 -3.16
CA ASP A 139 19.63 -11.34 -3.91
C ASP A 139 19.32 -12.36 -5.00
N LYS A 140 18.39 -13.27 -4.74
CA LYS A 140 17.97 -14.29 -5.70
C LYS A 140 17.15 -13.71 -6.86
N ASN A 141 16.23 -12.79 -6.57
CA ASN A 141 15.20 -12.36 -7.53
C ASN A 141 15.57 -11.06 -8.26
N VAL A 142 16.52 -10.28 -7.76
CA VAL A 142 16.88 -8.98 -8.35
C VAL A 142 18.35 -8.96 -8.75
N SER A 143 18.62 -8.85 -10.04
CA SER A 143 19.99 -8.69 -10.54
C SER A 143 20.61 -7.39 -10.02
N LYS A 144 21.93 -7.40 -9.76
CA LYS A 144 22.66 -6.28 -9.14
C LYS A 144 22.38 -4.93 -9.76
N GLN A 145 22.28 -4.85 -11.08
CA GLN A 145 22.03 -3.61 -11.83
C GLN A 145 20.64 -3.00 -11.59
N TYR A 146 19.67 -3.82 -11.16
CA TYR A 146 18.29 -3.39 -10.91
C TYR A 146 17.99 -3.17 -9.43
N LYS A 147 18.90 -3.53 -8.53
CA LYS A 147 18.73 -3.31 -7.09
C LYS A 147 18.71 -1.83 -6.78
N LEU A 148 17.69 -1.43 -6.02
CA LEU A 148 17.60 -0.10 -5.44
C LEU A 148 17.36 -0.24 -3.94
N VAL A 149 18.26 0.33 -3.16
CA VAL A 149 18.11 0.48 -1.70
C VAL A 149 18.16 1.97 -1.42
N THR A 150 17.08 2.51 -0.89
CA THR A 150 16.94 3.95 -0.68
C THR A 150 15.98 4.23 0.47
N LYS A 151 15.64 5.50 0.66
CA LYS A 151 14.63 5.93 1.60
C LYS A 151 13.36 6.37 0.88
N GLY A 152 12.25 6.30 1.55
CA GLY A 152 10.97 6.73 1.04
C GLY A 152 10.04 7.28 2.10
N ILE A 153 8.95 7.85 1.62
CA ILE A 153 7.87 8.39 2.44
C ILE A 153 6.61 7.59 2.11
N GLU A 154 5.97 7.04 3.13
CA GLU A 154 4.66 6.41 3.00
C GLU A 154 3.61 7.48 2.71
N VAL A 155 2.87 7.31 1.61
CA VAL A 155 1.80 8.22 1.18
C VAL A 155 0.42 7.57 1.18
N GLY A 156 0.36 6.26 1.38
CA GLY A 156 -0.87 5.52 1.50
C GLY A 156 -0.63 4.08 1.93
N HIS A 157 -1.64 3.46 2.51
CA HIS A 157 -1.58 2.09 3.00
C HIS A 157 -2.95 1.42 2.78
N ILE A 158 -2.95 0.17 2.37
CA ILE A 158 -4.15 -0.65 2.26
C ILE A 158 -3.94 -1.97 2.99
N PHE A 159 -5.01 -2.46 3.62
CA PHE A 159 -5.04 -3.66 4.45
C PHE A 159 -6.17 -4.57 4.03
N TYR A 160 -5.93 -5.85 3.99
CA TYR A 160 -6.95 -6.88 3.89
C TYR A 160 -7.17 -7.51 5.26
N PHE A 161 -8.33 -7.28 5.84
CA PHE A 161 -8.63 -7.70 7.22
C PHE A 161 -9.23 -9.11 7.31
N GLY A 162 -9.72 -9.67 6.19
CA GLY A 162 -10.55 -10.86 6.25
C GLY A 162 -11.75 -10.64 7.18
N ASP A 163 -12.01 -11.60 8.04
CA ASP A 163 -13.12 -11.57 9.02
C ASP A 163 -12.71 -11.08 10.42
N LYS A 164 -11.49 -10.55 10.56
CA LYS A 164 -10.92 -10.17 11.86
C LYS A 164 -11.83 -9.25 12.69
N TYR A 165 -12.50 -8.32 12.03
CA TYR A 165 -13.38 -7.35 12.70
C TYR A 165 -14.87 -7.71 12.58
N SER A 166 -15.31 -8.25 11.45
CA SER A 166 -16.71 -8.60 11.24
C SER A 166 -17.16 -9.75 12.13
N LYS A 167 -16.37 -10.81 12.24
CA LYS A 167 -16.68 -11.99 13.05
C LYS A 167 -16.94 -11.70 14.54
N PRO A 168 -16.10 -10.93 15.27
CA PRO A 168 -16.41 -10.53 16.64
C PRO A 168 -17.67 -9.65 16.78
N MET A 169 -18.05 -8.94 15.74
CA MET A 169 -19.26 -8.12 15.72
C MET A 169 -20.51 -8.87 15.26
N ASN A 170 -20.39 -10.16 14.91
CA ASN A 170 -21.45 -10.98 14.31
C ASN A 170 -22.07 -10.34 13.05
N ALA A 171 -21.24 -9.72 12.24
CA ALA A 171 -21.62 -9.05 10.99
C ALA A 171 -21.20 -9.87 9.76
#